data_23fb01eebf4350975e33dce286ec02a7
#
_entry.id   23fb01eebf4350975e33dce286ec02a7
#
_cell.length_a   1.000
_cell.length_b   1.000
_cell.length_c   1.000
_cell.angle_alpha   90.00
_cell.angle_beta   90.00
_cell.angle_gamma   90.00
#
_symmetry.space_group_name_H-M   'P 1'
#
loop_
_entity.id
_entity.type
_entity.pdbx_description
1 polymer ?
#
loop_
_entity_poly.entity_id
_entity_poly.type
_entity_poly.pdbx_seq_one_letter_code
_entity_poly.pdbx_strand_id
1 'polypeptide(L)'
;MYIKVFPALTVSIIFCALLFLVSCGEQNDPLIQKANDEWIQGHNHSALELLNEVLKKHPSGPKAEEALFRMGEIHHFSLNNSTRALVFFQEVRQMNRQGPFGYKAQKYIAEIAEFGLKDFDQAIIEYQNLINFYEKELSNGDHQYRIASIYYKKQNYDQALVELQILLENYPKSPWAEETKFKIIEILYALNRCPEAREQYRHFNLEYSNSRFKSEMDFVVAS
;
A
#
# COMPACT_ATOMS: atom_id res chain seq x y z
N MET A 1 -59.03 -7.32 -47.61
CA MET A 1 -57.70 -6.86 -47.93
C MET A 1 -57.07 -6.39 -46.63
N TYR A 2 -56.37 -7.30 -45.91
CA TYR A 2 -55.78 -7.03 -44.57
C TYR A 2 -54.29 -6.72 -44.77
N ILE A 3 -53.90 -5.49 -44.48
CA ILE A 3 -52.50 -5.09 -44.47
C ILE A 3 -51.95 -5.46 -43.10
N LYS A 4 -51.01 -6.43 -43.02
CA LYS A 4 -50.25 -6.75 -41.83
C LYS A 4 -49.17 -5.70 -41.61
N VAL A 5 -49.36 -4.86 -40.62
CA VAL A 5 -48.33 -3.96 -40.09
C VAL A 5 -47.40 -4.80 -39.23
N PHE A 6 -46.13 -4.98 -39.62
CA PHE A 6 -45.09 -5.53 -38.80
C PHE A 6 -44.60 -4.44 -37.82
N PRO A 7 -44.49 -4.72 -36.52
CA PRO A 7 -44.05 -3.71 -35.59
C PRO A 7 -42.51 -3.48 -35.68
N ALA A 8 -42.17 -2.27 -36.03
CA ALA A 8 -40.78 -1.77 -36.10
C ALA A 8 -40.00 -1.82 -34.75
N LEU A 9 -40.63 -2.35 -33.67
CA LEU A 9 -40.05 -2.42 -32.33
C LEU A 9 -39.03 -3.54 -32.13
N THR A 10 -39.07 -4.61 -32.95
CA THR A 10 -38.21 -5.78 -32.75
C THR A 10 -36.79 -5.62 -33.28
N VAL A 11 -36.59 -4.75 -34.29
CA VAL A 11 -35.28 -4.51 -34.89
C VAL A 11 -34.40 -3.60 -34.00
N SER A 12 -35.03 -2.67 -33.27
CA SER A 12 -34.29 -1.74 -32.39
C SER A 12 -33.71 -2.41 -31.12
N ILE A 13 -34.36 -3.47 -30.61
CA ILE A 13 -33.91 -4.20 -29.41
C ILE A 13 -32.70 -5.08 -29.73
N ILE A 14 -32.64 -5.66 -30.94
CA ILE A 14 -31.53 -6.51 -31.38
C ILE A 14 -30.27 -5.67 -31.63
N PHE A 15 -30.40 -4.43 -32.10
CA PHE A 15 -29.27 -3.55 -32.33
C PHE A 15 -28.67 -2.98 -31.00
N CYS A 16 -29.48 -2.74 -29.96
CA CYS A 16 -29.00 -2.40 -28.63
C CYS A 16 -28.30 -3.57 -27.89
N ALA A 17 -28.76 -4.81 -28.11
CA ALA A 17 -28.15 -5.99 -27.48
C ALA A 17 -26.76 -6.32 -28.06
N LEU A 18 -26.49 -5.96 -29.32
CA LEU A 18 -25.17 -6.15 -29.94
C LEU A 18 -24.11 -5.13 -29.50
N LEU A 19 -24.53 -3.99 -28.98
CA LEU A 19 -23.60 -2.96 -28.43
C LEU A 19 -23.08 -3.27 -27.03
N PHE A 20 -23.71 -4.18 -26.30
CA PHE A 20 -23.28 -4.59 -24.96
C PHE A 20 -22.29 -5.78 -24.96
N LEU A 21 -21.95 -6.36 -26.10
CA LEU A 21 -20.99 -7.47 -26.19
C LEU A 21 -19.56 -7.03 -26.58
N VAL A 22 -19.32 -5.72 -26.71
CA VAL A 22 -17.95 -5.20 -26.65
C VAL A 22 -17.64 -4.93 -25.18
N SER A 23 -17.67 -5.98 -24.35
CA SER A 23 -16.86 -6.04 -23.16
C SER A 23 -15.42 -5.97 -23.66
N CYS A 24 -14.84 -4.78 -23.57
CA CYS A 24 -13.40 -4.64 -23.55
C CYS A 24 -12.89 -5.41 -22.31
N GLY A 25 -12.77 -6.73 -22.42
CA GLY A 25 -11.82 -7.45 -21.61
C GLY A 25 -10.48 -6.78 -21.92
N GLU A 26 -9.86 -6.16 -20.90
CA GLU A 26 -8.46 -5.75 -20.96
C GLU A 26 -7.67 -6.99 -21.38
N GLN A 27 -7.41 -7.12 -22.70
CA GLN A 27 -6.52 -8.17 -23.18
C GLN A 27 -5.14 -7.80 -22.67
N ASN A 28 -4.67 -8.57 -21.68
CA ASN A 28 -3.31 -8.47 -21.19
C ASN A 28 -2.37 -8.42 -22.40
N ASP A 29 -1.49 -7.42 -22.43
CA ASP A 29 -0.55 -7.29 -23.54
C ASP A 29 0.34 -8.54 -23.62
N PRO A 30 0.42 -9.23 -24.78
CA PRO A 30 1.20 -10.46 -24.91
C PRO A 30 2.69 -10.29 -24.53
N LEU A 31 3.24 -9.10 -24.72
CA LEU A 31 4.62 -8.81 -24.32
C LEU A 31 4.74 -8.71 -22.80
N ILE A 32 3.75 -8.14 -22.10
CA ILE A 32 3.74 -8.09 -20.62
C ILE A 32 3.61 -9.50 -20.06
N GLN A 33 2.73 -10.33 -20.62
CA GLN A 33 2.60 -11.72 -20.20
C GLN A 33 3.93 -12.47 -20.37
N LYS A 34 4.54 -12.37 -21.56
CA LYS A 34 5.84 -12.99 -21.82
C LYS A 34 6.93 -12.48 -20.88
N ALA A 35 6.93 -11.16 -20.59
CA ALA A 35 7.87 -10.58 -19.64
C ALA A 35 7.70 -11.15 -18.23
N ASN A 36 6.46 -11.35 -17.78
CA ASN A 36 6.18 -11.98 -16.49
C ASN A 36 6.67 -13.44 -16.47
N ASP A 37 6.48 -14.20 -17.55
CA ASP A 37 6.96 -15.59 -17.65
C ASP A 37 8.48 -15.65 -17.59
N GLU A 38 9.19 -14.76 -18.32
CA GLU A 38 10.65 -14.64 -18.24
C GLU A 38 11.12 -14.29 -16.83
N TRP A 39 10.42 -13.36 -16.17
CA TRP A 39 10.74 -12.98 -14.79
C TRP A 39 10.59 -14.13 -13.80
N ILE A 40 9.49 -14.90 -13.88
CA ILE A 40 9.24 -16.09 -13.04
C ILE A 40 10.35 -17.14 -13.24
N GLN A 41 10.89 -17.27 -14.46
CA GLN A 41 12.02 -18.16 -14.76
C GLN A 41 13.37 -17.61 -14.31
N GLY A 42 13.41 -16.36 -13.79
CA GLY A 42 14.65 -15.71 -13.35
C GLY A 42 15.42 -14.98 -14.46
N HIS A 43 14.87 -14.95 -15.68
CA HIS A 43 15.48 -14.27 -16.83
C HIS A 43 15.20 -12.77 -16.79
N ASN A 44 15.68 -12.09 -15.74
CA ASN A 44 15.36 -10.69 -15.44
C ASN A 44 15.69 -9.74 -16.60
N HIS A 45 16.79 -9.96 -17.30
CA HIS A 45 17.21 -9.10 -18.43
C HIS A 45 16.24 -9.21 -19.61
N SER A 46 15.86 -10.43 -19.98
CA SER A 46 14.87 -10.69 -21.04
C SER A 46 13.50 -10.05 -20.71
N ALA A 47 13.06 -10.20 -19.44
CA ALA A 47 11.84 -9.57 -18.96
C ALA A 47 11.87 -8.03 -19.12
N LEU A 48 12.97 -7.40 -18.70
CA LEU A 48 13.16 -5.94 -18.82
C LEU A 48 13.20 -5.48 -20.28
N GLU A 49 13.80 -6.25 -21.18
CA GLU A 49 13.81 -5.93 -22.63
C GLU A 49 12.39 -5.96 -23.20
N LEU A 50 11.59 -6.98 -22.89
CA LEU A 50 10.19 -7.08 -23.31
C LEU A 50 9.33 -5.92 -22.79
N LEU A 51 9.51 -5.54 -21.51
CA LEU A 51 8.81 -4.39 -20.93
C LEU A 51 9.23 -3.07 -21.58
N ASN A 52 10.51 -2.91 -21.95
CA ASN A 52 10.97 -1.77 -22.72
C ASN A 52 10.36 -1.73 -24.14
N GLU A 53 10.11 -2.88 -24.77
CA GLU A 53 9.38 -2.91 -26.04
C GLU A 53 7.92 -2.45 -25.87
N VAL A 54 7.28 -2.79 -24.76
CA VAL A 54 5.94 -2.28 -24.43
C VAL A 54 5.97 -0.75 -24.34
N LEU A 55 6.94 -0.17 -23.62
CA LEU A 55 7.06 1.29 -23.48
C LEU A 55 7.34 1.99 -24.82
N LYS A 56 8.11 1.37 -25.72
CA LYS A 56 8.34 1.92 -27.07
C LYS A 56 7.04 1.95 -27.90
N LYS A 57 6.20 0.92 -27.77
CA LYS A 57 4.91 0.82 -28.49
C LYS A 57 3.81 1.65 -27.83
N HIS A 58 3.83 1.74 -26.53
CA HIS A 58 2.85 2.41 -25.70
C HIS A 58 3.58 3.32 -24.69
N PRO A 59 3.97 4.54 -25.08
CA PRO A 59 4.76 5.42 -24.20
C PRO A 59 3.93 6.03 -23.05
N SER A 60 2.62 5.83 -23.05
CA SER A 60 1.68 6.29 -22.01
C SER A 60 0.45 5.41 -21.95
N GLY A 61 -0.36 5.60 -20.89
CA GLY A 61 -1.60 4.87 -20.67
C GLY A 61 -1.42 3.56 -19.89
N PRO A 62 -2.48 2.74 -19.77
CA PRO A 62 -2.51 1.60 -18.86
C PRO A 62 -1.39 0.57 -19.08
N LYS A 63 -1.01 0.30 -20.33
CA LYS A 63 0.07 -0.64 -20.64
C LYS A 63 1.44 -0.12 -20.26
N ALA A 64 1.69 1.18 -20.42
CA ALA A 64 2.92 1.81 -19.97
C ALA A 64 3.00 1.82 -18.44
N GLU A 65 1.88 2.13 -17.77
CA GLU A 65 1.79 2.09 -16.32
C GLU A 65 2.13 0.70 -15.78
N GLU A 66 1.54 -0.36 -16.36
CA GLU A 66 1.85 -1.74 -15.95
C GLU A 66 3.31 -2.11 -16.24
N ALA A 67 3.83 -1.79 -17.43
CA ALA A 67 5.21 -2.09 -17.77
C ALA A 67 6.21 -1.44 -16.82
N LEU A 68 6.04 -0.14 -16.51
CA LEU A 68 6.86 0.58 -15.53
C LEU A 68 6.76 -0.05 -14.14
N PHE A 69 5.54 -0.40 -13.72
CA PHE A 69 5.33 -1.04 -12.44
C PHE A 69 6.08 -2.37 -12.33
N ARG A 70 5.98 -3.24 -13.36
CA ARG A 70 6.71 -4.52 -13.42
C ARG A 70 8.23 -4.32 -13.44
N MET A 71 8.73 -3.30 -14.16
CA MET A 71 10.16 -2.96 -14.15
C MET A 71 10.62 -2.57 -12.75
N GLY A 72 9.81 -1.79 -12.03
CA GLY A 72 10.04 -1.47 -10.62
C GLY A 72 10.12 -2.72 -9.73
N GLU A 73 9.18 -3.65 -9.88
CA GLU A 73 9.15 -4.91 -9.14
C GLU A 73 10.40 -5.77 -9.43
N ILE A 74 10.79 -5.95 -10.69
CA ILE A 74 12.00 -6.70 -11.08
C ILE A 74 13.24 -6.10 -10.44
N HIS A 75 13.40 -4.77 -10.50
CA HIS A 75 14.54 -4.10 -9.89
C HIS A 75 14.54 -4.22 -8.37
N HIS A 76 13.37 -4.15 -7.73
CA HIS A 76 13.25 -4.24 -6.27
C HIS A 76 13.51 -5.65 -5.75
N PHE A 77 12.76 -6.64 -6.28
CA PHE A 77 12.73 -7.98 -5.71
C PHE A 77 13.80 -8.93 -6.25
N SER A 78 14.17 -8.80 -7.52
CA SER A 78 15.08 -9.74 -8.16
C SER A 78 16.50 -9.22 -8.30
N LEU A 79 16.65 -7.90 -8.56
CA LEU A 79 17.96 -7.29 -8.79
C LEU A 79 18.49 -6.54 -7.56
N ASN A 80 17.72 -6.48 -6.47
CA ASN A 80 18.04 -5.76 -5.24
C ASN A 80 18.53 -4.32 -5.49
N ASN A 81 17.96 -3.66 -6.49
CA ASN A 81 18.31 -2.30 -6.90
C ASN A 81 17.19 -1.32 -6.53
N SER A 82 17.12 -0.99 -5.25
CA SER A 82 16.09 -0.11 -4.70
C SER A 82 16.08 1.27 -5.35
N THR A 83 17.24 1.83 -5.67
CA THR A 83 17.34 3.14 -6.32
C THR A 83 16.70 3.13 -7.71
N ARG A 84 16.96 2.09 -8.51
CA ARG A 84 16.34 1.97 -9.83
C ARG A 84 14.86 1.68 -9.76
N ALA A 85 14.43 0.83 -8.82
CA ALA A 85 13.03 0.54 -8.56
C ALA A 85 12.24 1.81 -8.21
N LEU A 86 12.83 2.67 -7.35
CA LEU A 86 12.23 3.94 -6.94
C LEU A 86 11.88 4.83 -8.14
N VAL A 87 12.79 4.93 -9.14
CA VAL A 87 12.55 5.72 -10.37
C VAL A 87 11.29 5.22 -11.08
N PHE A 88 11.17 3.91 -11.32
CA PHE A 88 10.02 3.34 -12.01
C PHE A 88 8.71 3.52 -11.23
N PHE A 89 8.71 3.30 -9.92
CA PHE A 89 7.51 3.52 -9.12
C PHE A 89 7.10 5.00 -9.06
N GLN A 90 8.06 5.92 -9.07
CA GLN A 90 7.78 7.36 -9.17
C GLN A 90 7.15 7.72 -10.52
N GLU A 91 7.62 7.13 -11.62
CA GLU A 91 7.02 7.32 -12.95
C GLU A 91 5.58 6.80 -12.99
N VAL A 92 5.29 5.62 -12.44
CA VAL A 92 3.92 5.09 -12.29
C VAL A 92 3.04 6.08 -11.54
N ARG A 93 3.50 6.57 -10.38
CA ARG A 93 2.76 7.54 -9.56
C ARG A 93 2.49 8.85 -10.29
N GLN A 94 3.46 9.34 -11.06
CA GLN A 94 3.31 10.56 -11.85
C GLN A 94 2.35 10.36 -13.01
N MET A 95 2.36 9.20 -13.65
CA MET A 95 1.51 8.87 -14.78
C MET A 95 0.05 8.74 -14.37
N ASN A 96 -0.23 7.99 -13.32
CA ASN A 96 -1.59 7.74 -12.86
C ASN A 96 -1.64 7.37 -11.37
N ARG A 97 -1.67 8.36 -10.48
CA ARG A 97 -1.71 8.13 -9.04
C ARG A 97 -2.91 7.30 -8.58
N GLN A 98 -4.08 7.50 -9.18
CA GLN A 98 -5.32 6.79 -8.84
C GLN A 98 -5.55 5.54 -9.70
N GLY A 99 -4.59 5.17 -10.53
CA GLY A 99 -4.64 3.99 -11.37
C GLY A 99 -4.47 2.69 -10.57
N PRO A 100 -4.60 1.54 -11.26
CA PRO A 100 -4.55 0.23 -10.63
C PRO A 100 -3.21 -0.08 -9.94
N PHE A 101 -2.13 0.59 -10.36
CA PHE A 101 -0.81 0.43 -9.77
C PHE A 101 -0.39 1.59 -8.85
N GLY A 102 -1.13 2.72 -8.85
CA GLY A 102 -0.76 3.94 -8.14
C GLY A 102 -0.56 3.74 -6.64
N TYR A 103 -1.52 3.08 -5.96
CA TYR A 103 -1.41 2.76 -4.54
C TYR A 103 -0.20 1.85 -4.24
N LYS A 104 -0.03 0.78 -5.02
CA LYS A 104 1.09 -0.16 -4.81
C LYS A 104 2.44 0.51 -5.06
N ALA A 105 2.55 1.34 -6.11
CA ALA A 105 3.76 2.10 -6.40
C ALA A 105 4.09 3.06 -5.25
N GLN A 106 3.11 3.80 -4.74
CA GLN A 106 3.27 4.69 -3.59
C GLN A 106 3.71 3.91 -2.34
N LYS A 107 3.14 2.71 -2.11
CA LYS A 107 3.54 1.85 -1.00
C LYS A 107 4.99 1.40 -1.13
N TYR A 108 5.41 0.92 -2.30
CA TYR A 108 6.81 0.54 -2.52
C TYR A 108 7.78 1.71 -2.38
N ILE A 109 7.39 2.92 -2.80
CA ILE A 109 8.20 4.12 -2.57
C ILE A 109 8.43 4.34 -1.07
N ALA A 110 7.38 4.26 -0.24
CA ALA A 110 7.49 4.41 1.21
C ALA A 110 8.37 3.31 1.84
N GLU A 111 8.14 2.04 1.46
CA GLU A 111 8.91 0.90 1.95
C GLU A 111 10.39 0.96 1.54
N ILE A 112 10.69 1.37 0.31
CA ILE A 112 12.08 1.57 -0.15
C ILE A 112 12.75 2.70 0.64
N ALA A 113 12.06 3.79 0.91
CA ALA A 113 12.59 4.86 1.74
C ALA A 113 12.91 4.36 3.17
N GLU A 114 12.00 3.60 3.79
CA GLU A 114 12.20 3.07 5.17
C GLU A 114 13.29 2.00 5.24
N PHE A 115 13.18 0.96 4.39
CA PHE A 115 13.99 -0.26 4.55
C PHE A 115 15.18 -0.32 3.61
N GLY A 116 15.02 0.20 2.38
CA GLY A 116 16.04 0.16 1.35
C GLY A 116 17.09 1.25 1.51
N LEU A 117 16.65 2.48 1.67
CA LEU A 117 17.50 3.66 1.76
C LEU A 117 17.74 4.11 3.21
N LYS A 118 16.89 3.69 4.15
CA LYS A 118 16.87 4.13 5.55
C LYS A 118 16.71 5.66 5.69
N ASP A 119 16.05 6.25 4.70
CA ASP A 119 15.66 7.66 4.73
C ASP A 119 14.32 7.78 5.47
N PHE A 120 14.41 7.84 6.79
CA PHE A 120 13.26 7.86 7.67
C PHE A 120 12.39 9.10 7.49
N ASP A 121 12.99 10.25 7.17
CA ASP A 121 12.23 11.48 6.95
C ASP A 121 11.40 11.39 5.67
N GLN A 122 12.00 10.90 4.59
CA GLN A 122 11.27 10.64 3.36
C GLN A 122 10.22 9.54 3.53
N ALA A 123 10.52 8.48 4.29
CA ALA A 123 9.55 7.41 4.55
C ALA A 123 8.29 7.93 5.25
N ILE A 124 8.43 8.80 6.26
CA ILE A 124 7.29 9.45 6.94
C ILE A 124 6.43 10.21 5.92
N ILE A 125 7.04 11.03 5.07
CA ILE A 125 6.34 11.79 4.03
C ILE A 125 5.57 10.85 3.09
N GLU A 126 6.18 9.75 2.67
CA GLU A 126 5.55 8.84 1.70
C GLU A 126 4.45 7.99 2.33
N TYR A 127 4.56 7.60 3.61
CA TYR A 127 3.45 6.98 4.35
C TYR A 127 2.30 7.97 4.60
N GLN A 128 2.61 9.24 4.90
CA GLN A 128 1.59 10.28 5.02
C GLN A 128 0.86 10.51 3.69
N ASN A 129 1.58 10.46 2.57
CA ASN A 129 0.98 10.50 1.24
C ASN A 129 0.02 9.32 0.99
N LEU A 130 0.35 8.09 1.44
CA LEU A 130 -0.55 6.95 1.37
C LEU A 130 -1.86 7.22 2.10
N ILE A 131 -1.79 7.68 3.34
CA ILE A 131 -2.96 8.00 4.16
C ILE A 131 -3.82 9.09 3.50
N ASN A 132 -3.19 10.16 3.02
CA ASN A 132 -3.89 11.33 2.50
C ASN A 132 -4.52 11.11 1.11
N PHE A 133 -3.84 10.35 0.23
CA PHE A 133 -4.33 10.16 -1.14
C PHE A 133 -5.22 8.93 -1.30
N TYR A 134 -5.13 7.98 -0.37
CA TYR A 134 -5.87 6.72 -0.42
C TYR A 134 -6.64 6.50 0.89
N GLU A 135 -7.44 7.49 1.28
CA GLU A 135 -8.18 7.54 2.56
C GLU A 135 -9.05 6.30 2.83
N LYS A 136 -9.55 5.64 1.78
CA LYS A 136 -10.44 4.48 1.88
C LYS A 136 -9.70 3.13 2.04
N GLU A 137 -8.37 3.15 2.00
CA GLU A 137 -7.59 1.91 2.14
C GLU A 137 -7.63 1.41 3.59
N LEU A 138 -7.98 0.14 3.75
CA LEU A 138 -8.05 -0.53 5.06
C LEU A 138 -6.70 -0.59 5.75
N SER A 139 -5.61 -0.54 4.98
CA SER A 139 -4.23 -0.56 5.49
C SER A 139 -3.70 0.79 5.96
N ASN A 140 -4.52 1.84 6.00
CA ASN A 140 -4.06 3.14 6.51
C ASN A 140 -3.65 3.08 8.00
N GLY A 141 -4.25 2.19 8.78
CA GLY A 141 -3.77 1.91 10.13
C GLY A 141 -2.35 1.34 10.17
N ASP A 142 -1.97 0.52 9.18
CA ASP A 142 -0.60 -0.01 9.05
C ASP A 142 0.38 1.12 8.74
N HIS A 143 0.02 2.04 7.84
CA HIS A 143 0.84 3.19 7.47
C HIS A 143 1.03 4.15 8.65
N GLN A 144 -0.04 4.39 9.40
CA GLN A 144 0.01 5.20 10.63
C GLN A 144 0.93 4.57 11.68
N TYR A 145 0.86 3.24 11.84
CA TYR A 145 1.77 2.50 12.72
C TYR A 145 3.23 2.60 12.26
N ARG A 146 3.50 2.57 10.95
CA ARG A 146 4.86 2.75 10.40
C ARG A 146 5.42 4.12 10.75
N ILE A 147 4.65 5.20 10.60
CA ILE A 147 5.05 6.55 10.97
C ILE A 147 5.44 6.60 12.45
N ALA A 148 4.57 6.11 13.34
CA ALA A 148 4.85 6.05 14.77
C ALA A 148 6.12 5.25 15.10
N SER A 149 6.29 4.09 14.44
CA SER A 149 7.47 3.22 14.62
C SER A 149 8.76 3.89 14.17
N ILE A 150 8.72 4.72 13.12
CA ILE A 150 9.88 5.48 12.65
C ILE A 150 10.24 6.55 13.69
N TYR A 151 9.28 7.29 14.24
CA TYR A 151 9.55 8.25 15.31
C TYR A 151 10.13 7.57 16.55
N TYR A 152 9.62 6.39 16.92
CA TYR A 152 10.18 5.58 18.00
C TYR A 152 11.65 5.19 17.74
N LYS A 153 11.97 4.68 16.54
CA LYS A 153 13.34 4.36 16.12
C LYS A 153 14.29 5.58 16.18
N LYS A 154 13.76 6.76 15.86
CA LYS A 154 14.49 8.04 15.96
C LYS A 154 14.60 8.55 17.40
N GLN A 155 14.07 7.83 18.40
CA GLN A 155 13.97 8.23 19.80
C GLN A 155 13.18 9.53 20.01
N ASN A 156 12.38 9.94 19.04
CA ASN A 156 11.42 11.04 19.18
C ASN A 156 10.13 10.50 19.81
N TYR A 157 10.20 10.21 21.11
CA TYR A 157 9.13 9.53 21.83
C TYR A 157 7.85 10.37 21.94
N ASP A 158 7.97 11.68 22.08
CA ASP A 158 6.79 12.55 22.14
C ASP A 158 6.00 12.49 20.83
N GLN A 159 6.67 12.58 19.69
CA GLN A 159 6.00 12.47 18.40
C GLN A 159 5.47 11.04 18.16
N ALA A 160 6.21 10.01 18.58
CA ALA A 160 5.73 8.63 18.50
C ALA A 160 4.42 8.44 19.27
N LEU A 161 4.28 9.01 20.47
CA LEU A 161 3.02 8.99 21.25
C LEU A 161 1.87 9.64 20.49
N VAL A 162 2.11 10.80 19.88
CA VAL A 162 1.09 11.50 19.07
C VAL A 162 0.61 10.61 17.93
N GLU A 163 1.53 10.01 17.16
CA GLU A 163 1.17 9.17 16.01
C GLU A 163 0.48 7.86 16.43
N LEU A 164 0.85 7.27 17.55
CA LEU A 164 0.17 6.11 18.14
C LEU A 164 -1.24 6.47 18.61
N GLN A 165 -1.44 7.64 19.18
CA GLN A 165 -2.77 8.11 19.57
C GLN A 165 -3.66 8.34 18.36
N ILE A 166 -3.13 8.97 17.30
CA ILE A 166 -3.85 9.14 16.01
C ILE A 166 -4.29 7.78 15.45
N LEU A 167 -3.44 6.74 15.57
CA LEU A 167 -3.82 5.39 15.14
C LEU A 167 -5.05 4.88 15.90
N LEU A 168 -5.04 4.99 17.23
CA LEU A 168 -6.16 4.49 18.05
C LEU A 168 -7.46 5.27 17.80
N GLU A 169 -7.36 6.56 17.52
CA GLU A 169 -8.51 7.43 17.24
C GLU A 169 -9.12 7.17 15.88
N ASN A 170 -8.27 7.13 14.83
CA ASN A 170 -8.74 7.04 13.46
C ASN A 170 -8.92 5.59 12.97
N TYR A 171 -8.16 4.65 13.53
CA TYR A 171 -8.12 3.24 13.12
C TYR A 171 -8.29 2.27 14.30
N PRO A 172 -9.34 2.41 15.14
CA PRO A 172 -9.50 1.62 16.37
C PRO A 172 -9.64 0.11 16.13
N LYS A 173 -9.99 -0.29 14.89
CA LYS A 173 -10.10 -1.70 14.47
C LYS A 173 -8.84 -2.21 13.75
N SER A 174 -7.77 -1.42 13.70
CA SER A 174 -6.50 -1.86 13.12
C SER A 174 -5.96 -3.09 13.84
N PRO A 175 -5.35 -4.05 13.12
CA PRO A 175 -4.63 -5.16 13.74
C PRO A 175 -3.53 -4.70 14.71
N TRP A 176 -3.08 -3.47 14.58
CA TRP A 176 -2.03 -2.85 15.40
C TRP A 176 -2.54 -2.22 16.69
N ALA A 177 -3.88 -2.17 16.93
CA ALA A 177 -4.44 -1.44 18.09
C ALA A 177 -3.91 -1.97 19.43
N GLU A 178 -3.83 -3.29 19.61
CA GLU A 178 -3.26 -3.90 20.82
C GLU A 178 -1.79 -3.54 21.01
N GLU A 179 -0.96 -3.74 19.96
CA GLU A 179 0.46 -3.43 20.01
C GLU A 179 0.71 -1.93 20.18
N THR A 180 -0.15 -1.09 19.62
CA THR A 180 -0.11 0.37 19.78
C THR A 180 -0.27 0.76 21.25
N LYS A 181 -1.26 0.20 21.97
CA LYS A 181 -1.46 0.48 23.40
C LYS A 181 -0.28 -0.01 24.24
N PHE A 182 0.28 -1.16 23.90
CA PHE A 182 1.50 -1.65 24.52
C PHE A 182 2.67 -0.67 24.31
N LYS A 183 2.91 -0.23 23.07
CA LYS A 183 3.97 0.77 22.78
C LYS A 183 3.81 2.11 23.50
N ILE A 184 2.58 2.58 23.66
CA ILE A 184 2.30 3.80 24.43
C ILE A 184 2.79 3.62 25.89
N ILE A 185 2.51 2.46 26.51
CA ILE A 185 2.94 2.17 27.88
C ILE A 185 4.47 2.14 27.95
N GLU A 186 5.15 1.45 27.05
CA GLU A 186 6.63 1.42 26.99
C GLU A 186 7.22 2.84 26.88
N ILE A 187 6.71 3.66 25.99
CA ILE A 187 7.20 5.01 25.75
C ILE A 187 6.97 5.88 26.99
N LEU A 188 5.82 5.79 27.64
CA LEU A 188 5.53 6.55 28.86
C LEU A 188 6.50 6.19 29.99
N TYR A 189 6.88 4.91 30.13
CA TYR A 189 7.92 4.49 31.05
C TYR A 189 9.29 5.07 30.66
N ALA A 190 9.67 4.98 29.39
CA ALA A 190 10.93 5.51 28.87
C ALA A 190 11.06 7.03 29.13
N LEU A 191 9.93 7.75 29.11
CA LEU A 191 9.83 9.18 29.41
C LEU A 191 9.71 9.51 30.93
N ASN A 192 9.80 8.51 31.81
CA ASN A 192 9.58 8.69 33.27
C ASN A 192 8.16 9.18 33.64
N ARG A 193 7.18 9.02 32.77
CA ARG A 193 5.76 9.35 32.98
C ARG A 193 5.02 8.18 33.64
N CYS A 194 5.60 7.66 34.73
CA CYS A 194 5.15 6.43 35.38
C CYS A 194 3.67 6.45 35.85
N PRO A 195 3.10 7.55 36.37
CA PRO A 195 1.67 7.56 36.72
C PRO A 195 0.74 7.31 35.53
N GLU A 196 1.05 7.93 34.40
CA GLU A 196 0.28 7.76 33.15
C GLU A 196 0.45 6.36 32.58
N ALA A 197 1.68 5.83 32.59
CA ALA A 197 1.96 4.47 32.15
C ALA A 197 1.14 3.43 32.95
N ARG A 198 1.07 3.57 34.28
CA ARG A 198 0.28 2.68 35.15
C ARG A 198 -1.22 2.76 34.84
N GLU A 199 -1.74 3.94 34.56
CA GLU A 199 -3.13 4.12 34.19
C GLU A 199 -3.43 3.41 32.85
N GLN A 200 -2.59 3.64 31.83
CA GLN A 200 -2.71 2.95 30.52
C GLN A 200 -2.59 1.42 30.66
N TYR A 201 -1.67 0.94 31.49
CA TYR A 201 -1.51 -0.47 31.78
C TYR A 201 -2.76 -1.09 32.42
N ARG A 202 -3.39 -0.40 33.38
CA ARG A 202 -4.61 -0.85 34.00
C ARG A 202 -5.75 -1.03 32.97
N HIS A 203 -5.93 -0.04 32.09
CA HIS A 203 -6.90 -0.12 31.01
C HIS A 203 -6.57 -1.25 30.02
N PHE A 204 -5.32 -1.39 29.64
CA PHE A 204 -4.87 -2.47 28.76
C PHE A 204 -5.21 -3.86 29.32
N ASN A 205 -4.96 -4.11 30.61
CA ASN A 205 -5.23 -5.38 31.25
C ASN A 205 -6.73 -5.74 31.31
N LEU A 206 -7.58 -4.73 31.43
CA LEU A 206 -9.05 -4.93 31.39
C LEU A 206 -9.52 -5.30 29.99
N GLU A 207 -8.93 -4.72 28.96
CA GLU A 207 -9.37 -4.92 27.58
C GLU A 207 -8.70 -6.16 26.94
N TYR A 208 -7.44 -6.43 27.25
CA TYR A 208 -6.61 -7.49 26.67
C TYR A 208 -6.09 -8.48 27.73
N SER A 209 -6.99 -9.10 28.49
CA SER A 209 -6.62 -9.98 29.61
C SER A 209 -5.71 -11.15 29.23
N ASN A 210 -5.76 -11.61 27.97
CA ASN A 210 -4.96 -12.70 27.41
C ASN A 210 -3.88 -12.22 26.42
N SER A 211 -3.44 -10.97 26.53
CA SER A 211 -2.45 -10.39 25.64
C SER A 211 -1.12 -11.13 25.70
N ARG A 212 -0.48 -11.28 24.52
CA ARG A 212 0.91 -11.75 24.42
C ARG A 212 1.94 -10.81 25.07
N PHE A 213 1.58 -9.51 25.20
CA PHE A 213 2.45 -8.49 25.79
C PHE A 213 2.37 -8.41 27.30
N LYS A 214 1.50 -9.18 27.96
CA LYS A 214 1.23 -9.06 29.38
C LYS A 214 2.47 -9.31 30.23
N SER A 215 3.21 -10.38 29.98
CA SER A 215 4.40 -10.72 30.75
C SER A 215 5.52 -9.68 30.61
N GLU A 216 5.65 -9.07 29.45
CA GLU A 216 6.64 -8.02 29.18
C GLU A 216 6.25 -6.73 29.91
N MET A 217 4.96 -6.36 29.91
CA MET A 217 4.47 -5.21 30.65
C MET A 217 4.55 -5.39 32.17
N ASP A 218 4.25 -6.59 32.69
CA ASP A 218 4.40 -6.87 34.14
C ASP A 218 5.83 -6.63 34.61
N PHE A 219 6.82 -6.97 33.77
CA PHE A 219 8.23 -6.68 34.07
C PHE A 219 8.53 -5.17 34.03
N VAL A 220 8.05 -4.46 33.02
CA VAL A 220 8.26 -3.00 32.87
C VAL A 220 7.59 -2.23 34.00
N VAL A 221 6.40 -2.66 34.47
CA VAL A 221 5.66 -1.96 35.53
C VAL A 221 6.21 -2.26 36.94
N ALA A 222 6.90 -3.39 37.12
CA ALA A 222 7.50 -3.80 38.40
C ALA A 222 8.89 -3.18 38.66
N SER A 223 9.55 -2.68 37.62
CA SER A 223 10.84 -2.00 37.69
C SER A 223 10.71 -0.50 37.97
#